data_136171c0c3cc6996c524e4d336fb0deb
#
_entry.id   136171c0c3cc6996c524e4d336fb0deb
#
_cell.length_a   1.000
_cell.length_b   1.000
_cell.length_c   1.000
_cell.angle_alpha   90.00
_cell.angle_beta   90.00
_cell.angle_gamma   90.00
#
_symmetry.space_group_name_H-M   'P 1'
#
loop_
_entity.id
_entity.type
_entity.pdbx_description
1 polymer ?
#
loop_
_entity_poly.entity_id
_entity_poly.type
_entity_poly.pdbx_seq_one_letter_code
_entity_poly.pdbx_strand_id
1 'polypeptide(L)'
;MTAAAGRPPFEVLDCSRPFHGHVVTVRVDRIAGPDGRGGTREVVEHPGAVAALAIDQEGAVLLVDQWRHAIGGRLVEIAAGKYDVTGERVEDALRRELAEELRVEGGTLTWLTTFYTTPGWSDEVVDLYLAEGVRPIDGDGPEADWEEAGMEVVRLSFQEALRLATTGTPGDSKTLVALTLYGLLREGRWAPDPSGRPAPDAPARRAARRPPAGESVSGQRPPKP
;
A
#
# COMPACT_ATOMS: atom_id res chain seq x y z
N MET A 1 -9.54 -16.81 -12.18
CA MET A 1 -10.67 -16.28 -13.00
C MET A 1 -10.37 -14.80 -13.24
N THR A 2 -9.85 -14.46 -14.40
CA THR A 2 -9.73 -13.07 -14.86
C THR A 2 -11.15 -12.57 -15.15
N ALA A 3 -11.65 -11.65 -14.33
CA ALA A 3 -12.87 -10.92 -14.67
C ALA A 3 -12.64 -10.28 -16.05
N ALA A 4 -13.40 -10.69 -17.04
CA ALA A 4 -13.43 -10.00 -18.32
C ALA A 4 -13.74 -8.54 -18.04
N ALA A 5 -12.91 -7.64 -18.55
CA ALA A 5 -13.14 -6.19 -18.43
C ALA A 5 -14.40 -5.86 -19.27
N GLY A 6 -15.55 -6.07 -18.65
CA GLY A 6 -16.83 -5.63 -19.18
C GLY A 6 -16.88 -4.10 -19.20
N ARG A 7 -17.63 -3.54 -20.14
CA ARG A 7 -17.91 -2.10 -20.14
C ARG A 7 -18.46 -1.73 -18.75
N PRO A 8 -17.95 -0.65 -18.11
CA PRO A 8 -18.43 -0.26 -16.80
C PRO A 8 -19.95 -0.01 -16.87
N PRO A 9 -20.72 -0.43 -15.86
CA PRO A 9 -22.18 -0.28 -15.84
C PRO A 9 -22.62 1.19 -15.69
N PHE A 10 -21.65 2.08 -15.37
CA PHE A 10 -21.88 3.51 -15.20
C PHE A 10 -21.07 4.31 -16.23
N GLU A 11 -21.68 5.34 -16.76
CA GLU A 11 -21.04 6.35 -17.61
C GLU A 11 -20.60 7.53 -16.75
N VAL A 12 -19.36 7.97 -16.91
CA VAL A 12 -18.87 9.20 -16.25
C VAL A 12 -19.29 10.37 -17.14
N LEU A 13 -20.18 11.22 -16.63
CA LEU A 13 -20.72 12.38 -17.33
C LEU A 13 -19.82 13.61 -17.16
N ASP A 14 -19.18 13.73 -15.99
CA ASP A 14 -18.36 14.87 -15.61
C ASP A 14 -17.42 14.46 -14.49
N CYS A 15 -16.28 15.14 -14.38
CA CYS A 15 -15.24 14.86 -13.41
C CYS A 15 -14.59 16.16 -12.94
N SER A 16 -14.44 16.31 -11.63
CA SER A 16 -13.71 17.42 -11.03
C SER A 16 -12.74 16.94 -9.94
N ARG A 17 -11.73 17.75 -9.64
CA ARG A 17 -10.76 17.49 -8.56
C ARG A 17 -10.72 18.69 -7.62
N PRO A 18 -11.67 18.77 -6.67
CA PRO A 18 -11.78 19.91 -5.76
C PRO A 18 -10.65 20.02 -4.74
N PHE A 19 -9.88 18.94 -4.52
CA PHE A 19 -8.76 18.94 -3.59
C PHE A 19 -7.53 18.23 -4.16
N HIS A 20 -6.37 18.89 -4.05
CA HIS A 20 -5.05 18.36 -4.35
C HIS A 20 -4.14 18.52 -3.14
N GLY A 21 -3.84 17.42 -2.44
CA GLY A 21 -2.88 17.38 -1.34
C GLY A 21 -1.51 16.89 -1.79
N HIS A 22 -0.61 16.73 -0.82
CA HIS A 22 0.71 16.14 -1.06
C HIS A 22 0.62 14.63 -1.35
N VAL A 23 -0.24 13.91 -0.63
CA VAL A 23 -0.39 12.46 -0.73
C VAL A 23 -1.58 12.08 -1.61
N VAL A 24 -2.73 12.73 -1.41
CA VAL A 24 -3.98 12.34 -2.06
C VAL A 24 -4.59 13.48 -2.86
N THR A 25 -5.37 13.10 -3.87
CA THR A 25 -6.26 13.99 -4.60
C THR A 25 -7.68 13.48 -4.43
N VAL A 26 -8.64 14.36 -4.13
CA VAL A 26 -10.04 13.99 -4.13
C VAL A 26 -10.63 14.31 -5.49
N ARG A 27 -11.16 13.27 -6.15
CA ARG A 27 -11.90 13.36 -7.42
C ARG A 27 -13.39 13.17 -7.14
N VAL A 28 -14.22 13.97 -7.80
CA VAL A 28 -15.68 13.84 -7.76
C VAL A 28 -16.18 13.59 -9.18
N ASP A 29 -16.73 12.39 -9.38
CA ASP A 29 -17.30 11.96 -10.66
C ASP A 29 -18.82 12.07 -10.60
N ARG A 30 -19.43 12.72 -11.59
CA ARG A 30 -20.86 12.63 -11.84
C ARG A 30 -21.11 11.50 -12.81
N ILE A 31 -21.91 10.52 -12.40
CA ILE A 31 -22.13 9.28 -13.16
C ILE A 31 -23.62 9.09 -13.50
N ALA A 32 -23.89 8.34 -14.58
CA ALA A 32 -25.22 7.82 -14.90
C ALA A 32 -25.19 6.29 -14.99
N GLY A 33 -26.21 5.67 -14.43
CA GLY A 33 -26.46 4.23 -14.54
C GLY A 33 -27.15 3.85 -15.85
N PRO A 34 -27.26 2.54 -16.13
CA PRO A 34 -27.90 2.03 -17.34
C PRO A 34 -29.41 2.37 -17.43
N ASP A 35 -30.02 2.68 -16.34
CA ASP A 35 -31.42 3.11 -16.24
C ASP A 35 -31.61 4.65 -16.31
N GLY A 36 -30.53 5.39 -16.59
CA GLY A 36 -30.53 6.85 -16.68
C GLY A 36 -30.52 7.58 -15.34
N ARG A 37 -30.56 6.89 -14.21
CA ARG A 37 -30.41 7.53 -12.90
C ARG A 37 -28.97 7.99 -12.70
N GLY A 38 -28.82 9.22 -12.23
CA GLY A 38 -27.53 9.83 -11.94
C GLY A 38 -27.14 9.75 -10.47
N GLY A 39 -25.87 9.99 -10.21
CA GLY A 39 -25.31 10.10 -8.87
C GLY A 39 -23.90 10.66 -8.89
N THR A 40 -23.31 10.87 -7.71
CA THR A 40 -21.91 11.26 -7.56
C THR A 40 -21.11 10.14 -6.93
N ARG A 41 -19.79 10.12 -7.23
CA ARG A 41 -18.79 9.30 -6.55
C ARG A 41 -17.60 10.17 -6.17
N GLU A 42 -17.29 10.16 -4.88
CA GLU A 42 -16.03 10.73 -4.40
C GLU A 42 -14.98 9.62 -4.39
N VAL A 43 -13.82 9.92 -4.95
CA VAL A 43 -12.69 9.00 -5.05
C VAL A 43 -11.45 9.67 -4.51
N VAL A 44 -10.81 9.06 -3.53
CA VAL A 44 -9.47 9.45 -3.09
C VAL A 44 -8.47 8.75 -4.00
N GLU A 45 -7.83 9.53 -4.87
CA GLU A 45 -6.77 9.05 -5.76
C GLU A 45 -5.45 8.99 -4.98
N HIS A 46 -4.81 7.81 -5.00
CA HIS A 46 -3.56 7.54 -4.29
C HIS A 46 -2.50 6.99 -5.28
N PRO A 47 -1.19 7.29 -5.10
CA PRO A 47 -0.15 6.76 -6.00
C PRO A 47 -0.03 5.23 -5.96
N GLY A 48 -0.55 4.59 -4.92
CA GLY A 48 -0.31 3.20 -4.59
C GLY A 48 0.86 3.06 -3.61
N ALA A 49 1.05 1.85 -3.12
CA ALA A 49 2.10 1.54 -2.16
C ALA A 49 2.71 0.16 -2.40
N VAL A 50 3.90 -0.03 -1.88
CA VAL A 50 4.54 -1.33 -1.71
C VAL A 50 4.64 -1.62 -0.22
N ALA A 51 4.49 -2.88 0.18
CA ALA A 51 4.63 -3.30 1.57
C ALA A 51 5.33 -4.66 1.66
N ALA A 52 6.06 -4.89 2.75
CA ALA A 52 6.71 -6.18 3.00
C ALA A 52 6.54 -6.67 4.42
N LEU A 53 6.19 -7.96 4.54
CA LEU A 53 6.41 -8.72 5.75
C LEU A 53 7.89 -9.12 5.81
N ALA A 54 8.64 -8.54 6.72
CA ALA A 54 10.06 -8.83 6.90
C ALA A 54 10.26 -9.94 7.93
N ILE A 55 11.02 -10.96 7.54
CA ILE A 55 11.42 -12.08 8.40
C ILE A 55 12.93 -12.08 8.48
N ASP A 56 13.48 -12.00 9.68
CA ASP A 56 14.92 -12.01 9.87
C ASP A 56 15.54 -13.41 9.68
N GLN A 57 16.86 -13.50 9.80
CA GLN A 57 17.59 -14.75 9.64
C GLN A 57 17.28 -15.79 10.73
N GLU A 58 16.70 -15.37 11.85
CA GLU A 58 16.29 -16.22 12.97
C GLU A 58 14.81 -16.63 12.89
N GLY A 59 14.08 -16.14 11.87
CA GLY A 59 12.67 -16.43 11.63
C GLY A 59 11.70 -15.56 12.42
N ALA A 60 12.16 -14.47 13.02
CA ALA A 60 11.30 -13.51 13.68
C ALA A 60 10.69 -12.52 12.67
N VAL A 61 9.48 -12.07 12.97
CA VAL A 61 8.76 -11.03 12.23
C VAL A 61 9.24 -9.67 12.71
N LEU A 62 9.60 -8.79 11.77
CA LEU A 62 9.94 -7.40 12.05
C LEU A 62 8.77 -6.50 11.63
N LEU A 63 8.33 -5.65 12.54
CA LEU A 63 7.23 -4.69 12.37
C LEU A 63 7.70 -3.31 12.81
N VAL A 64 6.95 -2.28 12.44
CA VAL A 64 7.12 -0.91 12.92
C VAL A 64 5.94 -0.52 13.81
N ASP A 65 6.20 0.05 14.97
CA ASP A 65 5.22 0.76 15.78
C ASP A 65 5.34 2.25 15.45
N GLN A 66 4.29 2.82 14.86
CA GLN A 66 4.30 4.21 14.39
C GLN A 66 3.01 4.96 14.71
N TRP A 67 3.11 6.28 14.76
CA TRP A 67 1.96 7.17 14.92
C TRP A 67 1.21 7.34 13.60
N ARG A 68 -0.06 6.99 13.58
CA ARG A 68 -0.96 7.23 12.46
C ARG A 68 -1.92 8.38 12.77
N HIS A 69 -1.62 9.55 12.25
CA HIS A 69 -2.39 10.77 12.53
C HIS A 69 -3.88 10.63 12.17
N ALA A 70 -4.20 9.91 11.10
CA ALA A 70 -5.58 9.69 10.64
C ALA A 70 -6.46 8.97 11.67
N ILE A 71 -5.88 8.12 12.52
CA ILE A 71 -6.60 7.41 13.58
C ILE A 71 -6.32 7.99 14.98
N GLY A 72 -5.43 8.98 15.08
CA GLY A 72 -5.03 9.60 16.34
C GLY A 72 -4.37 8.63 17.33
N GLY A 73 -3.60 7.65 16.83
CA GLY A 73 -3.03 6.60 17.65
C GLY A 73 -1.82 5.92 17.01
N ARG A 74 -1.12 5.12 17.82
CA ARG A 74 -0.03 4.25 17.33
C ARG A 74 -0.60 2.96 16.77
N LEU A 75 0.10 2.40 15.78
CA LEU A 75 -0.28 1.16 15.13
C LEU A 75 0.99 0.36 14.81
N VAL A 76 0.94 -0.95 15.08
CA VAL A 76 2.03 -1.87 14.74
C VAL A 76 1.74 -2.47 13.37
N GLU A 77 2.63 -2.23 12.42
CA GLU A 77 2.43 -2.51 11.00
C GLU A 77 3.66 -3.17 10.37
N ILE A 78 3.47 -3.80 9.21
CA ILE A 78 4.59 -4.14 8.32
C ILE A 78 5.14 -2.89 7.66
N ALA A 79 6.41 -2.92 7.24
CA ALA A 79 7.03 -1.84 6.49
C ALA A 79 6.27 -1.57 5.18
N ALA A 80 6.03 -0.28 4.87
CA ALA A 80 5.26 0.10 3.70
C ALA A 80 5.53 1.54 3.27
N GLY A 81 5.81 1.75 1.99
CA GLY A 81 6.02 3.06 1.39
C GLY A 81 5.21 3.32 0.14
N LYS A 82 5.14 4.58 -0.24
CA LYS A 82 4.39 5.05 -1.42
C LYS A 82 5.23 4.94 -2.69
N TYR A 83 4.56 4.78 -3.83
CA TYR A 83 5.18 4.95 -5.15
C TYR A 83 5.29 6.44 -5.50
N ASP A 84 6.21 7.16 -4.89
CA ASP A 84 6.41 8.61 -5.06
C ASP A 84 7.64 8.98 -5.89
N VAL A 85 8.59 8.05 -6.06
CA VAL A 85 9.78 8.25 -6.89
C VAL A 85 9.51 7.82 -8.33
N THR A 86 9.57 8.77 -9.26
CA THR A 86 9.30 8.50 -10.67
C THR A 86 10.37 7.59 -11.28
N GLY A 87 9.95 6.45 -11.83
CA GLY A 87 10.84 5.48 -12.49
C GLY A 87 11.57 4.52 -11.55
N GLU A 88 11.33 4.60 -10.25
CA GLU A 88 11.84 3.63 -9.28
C GLU A 88 11.17 2.26 -9.52
N ARG A 89 11.99 1.20 -9.50
CA ARG A 89 11.46 -0.16 -9.58
C ARG A 89 10.80 -0.53 -8.25
N VAL A 90 9.75 -1.33 -8.30
CA VAL A 90 9.01 -1.79 -7.10
C VAL A 90 9.93 -2.41 -6.05
N GLU A 91 10.89 -3.25 -6.49
CA GLU A 91 11.83 -3.91 -5.58
C GLU A 91 12.83 -2.92 -4.95
N ASP A 92 13.23 -1.87 -5.69
CA ASP A 92 14.15 -0.85 -5.19
C ASP A 92 13.44 0.03 -4.15
N ALA A 93 12.19 0.44 -4.43
CA ALA A 93 11.33 1.12 -3.45
C ALA A 93 11.20 0.30 -2.17
N LEU A 94 10.89 -1.00 -2.32
CA LEU A 94 10.71 -1.87 -1.17
C LEU A 94 11.98 -2.01 -0.32
N ARG A 95 13.15 -2.14 -0.96
CA ARG A 95 14.43 -2.21 -0.24
C ARG A 95 14.76 -0.92 0.48
N ARG A 96 14.42 0.22 -0.12
CA ARG A 96 14.57 1.53 0.51
C ARG A 96 13.70 1.62 1.77
N GLU A 97 12.41 1.29 1.68
CA GLU A 97 11.50 1.31 2.83
C GLU A 97 11.93 0.33 3.95
N LEU A 98 12.40 -0.87 3.60
CA LEU A 98 12.94 -1.81 4.58
C LEU A 98 14.17 -1.26 5.31
N ALA A 99 15.03 -0.52 4.59
CA ALA A 99 16.20 0.12 5.17
C ALA A 99 15.84 1.32 6.05
N GLU A 100 14.89 2.15 5.63
CA GLU A 100 14.45 3.35 6.32
C GLU A 100 13.65 3.01 7.58
N GLU A 101 12.61 2.18 7.47
CA GLU A 101 11.69 1.89 8.57
C GLU A 101 12.19 0.79 9.52
N LEU A 102 12.83 -0.28 9.00
CA LEU A 102 13.24 -1.45 9.82
C LEU A 102 14.75 -1.54 10.06
N ARG A 103 15.56 -0.70 9.42
CA ARG A 103 17.03 -0.75 9.49
C ARG A 103 17.59 -2.11 9.07
N VAL A 104 17.01 -2.71 8.01
CA VAL A 104 17.45 -4.01 7.50
C VAL A 104 17.77 -3.95 6.01
N GLU A 105 18.60 -4.91 5.60
CA GLU A 105 18.99 -5.12 4.21
C GLU A 105 19.03 -6.60 3.84
N GLY A 106 19.28 -6.88 2.55
CA GLY A 106 19.41 -8.24 2.04
C GLY A 106 18.07 -8.98 1.96
N GLY A 107 18.12 -10.29 2.16
CA GLY A 107 16.96 -11.17 2.08
C GLY A 107 16.45 -11.40 0.66
N THR A 108 15.58 -12.40 0.53
CA THR A 108 14.87 -12.73 -0.70
C THR A 108 13.49 -12.09 -0.71
N LEU A 109 13.18 -11.39 -1.79
CA LEU A 109 11.86 -10.78 -1.99
C LEU A 109 10.97 -11.72 -2.79
N THR A 110 9.81 -12.05 -2.26
CA THR A 110 8.78 -12.84 -2.94
C THR A 110 7.49 -12.03 -2.99
N TRP A 111 6.99 -11.73 -4.19
CA TRP A 111 5.67 -11.12 -4.33
C TRP A 111 4.59 -12.09 -3.85
N LEU A 112 3.71 -11.64 -2.96
CA LEU A 112 2.61 -12.44 -2.41
C LEU A 112 1.31 -12.17 -3.15
N THR A 113 0.92 -10.91 -3.23
CA THR A 113 -0.35 -10.50 -3.84
C THR A 113 -0.38 -8.99 -4.08
N THR A 114 -1.39 -8.55 -4.81
CA THR A 114 -1.76 -7.13 -4.93
C THR A 114 -3.22 -6.98 -4.56
N PHE A 115 -3.54 -5.99 -3.71
CA PHE A 115 -4.91 -5.76 -3.26
C PHE A 115 -5.24 -4.27 -3.14
N TYR A 116 -6.53 -3.96 -3.14
CA TYR A 116 -7.03 -2.62 -2.80
C TYR A 116 -7.28 -2.53 -1.30
N THR A 117 -6.92 -1.41 -0.69
CA THR A 117 -7.16 -1.20 0.76
C THR A 117 -8.61 -0.88 1.07
N THR A 118 -9.18 0.07 0.32
CA THR A 118 -10.55 0.58 0.55
C THR A 118 -11.26 0.91 -0.77
N PRO A 119 -11.56 -0.10 -1.63
CA PRO A 119 -12.07 0.13 -2.99
C PRO A 119 -13.46 0.77 -3.06
N GLY A 120 -14.10 0.98 -1.92
CA GLY A 120 -15.38 1.69 -1.84
C GLY A 120 -15.27 3.18 -2.12
N TRP A 121 -14.10 3.79 -1.87
CA TRP A 121 -13.88 5.24 -2.03
C TRP A 121 -12.44 5.63 -2.36
N SER A 122 -11.48 4.71 -2.36
CA SER A 122 -10.09 4.96 -2.74
C SER A 122 -9.64 3.99 -3.82
N ASP A 123 -8.74 4.43 -4.68
CA ASP A 123 -8.05 3.59 -5.65
C ASP A 123 -6.67 3.14 -5.17
N GLU A 124 -6.39 3.30 -3.87
CA GLU A 124 -5.16 2.82 -3.27
C GLU A 124 -4.99 1.32 -3.47
N VAL A 125 -3.88 0.96 -4.06
CA VAL A 125 -3.47 -0.42 -4.30
C VAL A 125 -2.14 -0.67 -3.62
N VAL A 126 -1.98 -1.85 -3.02
CA VAL A 126 -0.75 -2.28 -2.35
C VAL A 126 -0.20 -3.52 -3.03
N ASP A 127 1.06 -3.45 -3.45
CA ASP A 127 1.84 -4.63 -3.84
C ASP A 127 2.51 -5.18 -2.58
N LEU A 128 2.13 -6.39 -2.19
CA LEU A 128 2.57 -7.03 -0.96
C LEU A 128 3.64 -8.08 -1.24
N TYR A 129 4.73 -7.98 -0.50
CA TYR A 129 5.87 -8.89 -0.58
C TYR A 129 6.13 -9.58 0.76
N LEU A 130 6.85 -10.70 0.66
CA LEU A 130 7.57 -11.32 1.76
C LEU A 130 9.06 -11.04 1.55
N ALA A 131 9.75 -10.56 2.58
CA ALA A 131 11.19 -10.36 2.61
C ALA A 131 11.81 -11.31 3.63
N GLU A 132 12.34 -12.46 3.18
CA GLU A 132 12.89 -13.49 4.07
C GLU A 132 14.40 -13.43 4.18
N GLY A 133 14.92 -13.61 5.38
CA GLY A 133 16.36 -13.64 5.66
C GLY A 133 16.99 -12.25 5.65
N VAL A 134 16.23 -11.21 5.97
CA VAL A 134 16.77 -9.86 6.14
C VAL A 134 17.71 -9.82 7.35
N ARG A 135 18.67 -8.90 7.32
CA ARG A 135 19.63 -8.69 8.39
C ARG A 135 19.76 -7.19 8.71
N PRO A 136 20.16 -6.84 9.93
CA PRO A 136 20.45 -5.44 10.25
C PRO A 136 21.49 -4.84 9.28
N ILE A 137 21.32 -3.55 8.98
CA ILE A 137 22.29 -2.77 8.23
C ILE A 137 23.53 -2.54 9.12
N ASP A 138 24.72 -2.77 8.57
CA ASP A 138 25.97 -2.46 9.25
C ASP A 138 26.20 -0.93 9.27
N GLY A 139 26.35 -0.35 10.46
CA GLY A 139 26.58 1.08 10.64
C GLY A 139 25.30 1.91 10.86
N ASP A 140 25.36 3.21 10.53
CA ASP A 140 24.29 4.15 10.89
C ASP A 140 23.02 4.03 10.03
N GLY A 141 23.10 3.34 8.88
CA GLY A 141 21.97 3.22 7.95
C GLY A 141 21.53 4.57 7.34
N PRO A 142 20.42 4.61 6.59
CA PRO A 142 19.89 5.87 6.08
C PRO A 142 19.43 6.77 7.23
N GLU A 143 19.57 8.10 7.07
CA GLU A 143 18.98 9.05 8.02
C GLU A 143 17.45 8.91 8.00
N ALA A 144 16.85 8.81 9.20
CA ALA A 144 15.41 8.78 9.33
C ALA A 144 14.82 10.14 8.94
N ASP A 145 13.81 10.15 8.09
CA ASP A 145 13.03 11.37 7.85
C ASP A 145 12.24 11.75 9.12
N TRP A 146 11.71 12.96 9.16
CA TRP A 146 10.92 13.44 10.28
C TRP A 146 9.66 12.58 10.54
N GLU A 147 9.09 11.96 9.50
CA GLU A 147 7.96 11.02 9.61
C GLU A 147 8.37 9.73 10.34
N GLU A 148 9.61 9.30 10.15
CA GLU A 148 10.17 8.07 10.73
C GLU A 148 10.77 8.28 12.12
N ALA A 149 11.06 9.51 12.51
CA ALA A 149 11.73 9.85 13.78
C ALA A 149 11.01 9.34 15.04
N GLY A 150 9.74 8.95 14.93
CA GLY A 150 8.93 8.38 15.99
C GLY A 150 8.60 6.90 15.83
N MET A 151 9.19 6.22 14.85
CA MET A 151 8.98 4.80 14.62
C MET A 151 9.88 3.95 15.52
N GLU A 152 9.36 2.82 15.97
CA GLU A 152 10.10 1.83 16.75
C GLU A 152 10.00 0.47 16.07
N VAL A 153 11.14 -0.20 15.91
CA VAL A 153 11.16 -1.56 15.35
C VAL A 153 10.72 -2.54 16.43
N VAL A 154 9.72 -3.34 16.11
CA VAL A 154 9.16 -4.38 16.98
C VAL A 154 9.51 -5.75 16.39
N ARG A 155 10.21 -6.58 17.17
CA ARG A 155 10.61 -7.93 16.76
C ARG A 155 9.80 -8.96 17.54
N LEU A 156 9.01 -9.77 16.83
CA LEU A 156 8.08 -10.74 17.42
C LEU A 156 8.22 -12.13 16.78
N SER A 157 7.83 -13.16 17.51
CA SER A 157 7.53 -14.45 16.88
C SER A 157 6.31 -14.32 15.96
N PHE A 158 6.18 -15.21 14.99
CA PHE A 158 5.01 -15.22 14.08
C PHE A 158 3.68 -15.30 14.86
N GLN A 159 3.62 -16.13 15.91
CA GLN A 159 2.41 -16.30 16.71
C GLN A 159 2.04 -15.03 17.49
N GLU A 160 3.03 -14.32 18.02
CA GLU A 160 2.82 -13.04 18.71
C GLU A 160 2.35 -11.97 17.74
N ALA A 161 3.00 -11.85 16.56
CA ALA A 161 2.60 -10.91 15.51
C ALA A 161 1.17 -11.17 15.02
N LEU A 162 0.82 -12.45 14.76
CA LEU A 162 -0.53 -12.82 14.35
C LEU A 162 -1.57 -12.51 15.44
N ARG A 163 -1.26 -12.78 16.70
CA ARG A 163 -2.13 -12.43 17.82
C ARG A 163 -2.32 -10.92 17.91
N LEU A 164 -1.25 -10.14 17.80
CA LEU A 164 -1.32 -8.68 17.82
C LEU A 164 -2.23 -8.14 16.71
N ALA A 165 -2.09 -8.67 15.50
CA ALA A 165 -2.88 -8.22 14.35
C ALA A 165 -4.36 -8.65 14.38
N THR A 166 -4.72 -9.67 15.19
CA THR A 166 -6.06 -10.28 15.18
C THR A 166 -6.87 -10.07 16.45
N THR A 167 -6.25 -9.58 17.54
CA THR A 167 -6.93 -9.46 18.84
C THR A 167 -6.83 -8.04 19.41
N GLY A 168 -7.92 -7.54 19.95
CA GLY A 168 -7.97 -6.31 20.73
C GLY A 168 -8.34 -5.07 19.93
N THR A 169 -7.38 -4.23 19.62
CA THR A 169 -7.57 -2.99 18.87
C THR A 169 -7.64 -3.25 17.36
N PRO A 170 -8.25 -2.36 16.56
CA PRO A 170 -8.20 -2.46 15.11
C PRO A 170 -6.75 -2.50 14.63
N GLY A 171 -6.42 -3.54 13.86
CA GLY A 171 -5.10 -3.73 13.27
C GLY A 171 -5.00 -3.11 11.87
N ASP A 172 -3.75 -3.05 11.37
CA ASP A 172 -3.50 -2.66 9.98
C ASP A 172 -3.87 -3.78 9.00
N SER A 173 -4.59 -3.44 7.94
CA SER A 173 -5.05 -4.39 6.93
C SER A 173 -3.90 -5.07 6.17
N LYS A 174 -2.83 -4.33 5.85
CA LYS A 174 -1.65 -4.86 5.15
C LYS A 174 -0.97 -5.94 5.99
N THR A 175 -0.79 -5.66 7.27
CA THR A 175 -0.20 -6.56 8.26
C THR A 175 -1.03 -7.83 8.42
N LEU A 176 -2.35 -7.67 8.53
CA LEU A 176 -3.27 -8.82 8.65
C LEU A 176 -3.22 -9.72 7.43
N VAL A 177 -3.27 -9.14 6.21
CA VAL A 177 -3.18 -9.91 4.96
C VAL A 177 -1.82 -10.62 4.87
N ALA A 178 -0.72 -9.91 5.15
CA ALA A 178 0.63 -10.45 5.08
C ALA A 178 0.84 -11.64 6.03
N LEU A 179 0.47 -11.50 7.29
CA LEU A 179 0.60 -12.57 8.29
C LEU A 179 -0.31 -13.76 7.97
N THR A 180 -1.51 -13.52 7.45
CA THR A 180 -2.42 -14.59 7.04
C THR A 180 -1.83 -15.41 5.88
N LEU A 181 -1.34 -14.75 4.83
CA LEU A 181 -0.73 -15.42 3.68
C LEU A 181 0.55 -16.15 4.07
N TYR A 182 1.39 -15.54 4.91
CA TYR A 182 2.59 -16.19 5.41
C TYR A 182 2.28 -17.42 6.28
N GLY A 183 1.26 -17.36 7.12
CA GLY A 183 0.78 -18.51 7.88
C GLY A 183 0.34 -19.67 6.98
N LEU A 184 -0.45 -19.39 5.94
CA LEU A 184 -0.88 -20.38 4.96
C LEU A 184 0.29 -20.95 4.15
N LEU A 185 1.27 -20.11 3.79
CA LEU A 185 2.49 -20.54 3.10
C LEU A 185 3.30 -21.52 3.97
N ARG A 186 3.53 -21.19 5.24
CA ARG A 186 4.25 -22.04 6.20
C ARG A 186 3.57 -23.40 6.43
N GLU A 187 2.25 -23.44 6.34
CA GLU A 187 1.46 -24.69 6.45
C GLU A 187 1.36 -25.47 5.14
N GLY A 188 1.94 -24.98 4.04
CA GLY A 188 1.82 -25.56 2.71
C GLY A 188 0.39 -25.57 2.14
N ARG A 189 -0.48 -24.71 2.66
CA ARG A 189 -1.89 -24.60 2.23
C ARG A 189 -2.10 -23.55 1.14
N TRP A 190 -1.12 -22.74 0.88
CA TRP A 190 -1.10 -21.74 -0.16
C TRP A 190 0.34 -21.47 -0.59
N ALA A 191 0.52 -21.07 -1.84
CA ALA A 191 1.79 -20.57 -2.37
C ALA A 191 1.51 -19.38 -3.31
N PRO A 192 2.42 -18.40 -3.39
CA PRO A 192 2.31 -17.36 -4.38
C PRO A 192 2.37 -17.93 -5.79
N ASP A 193 1.66 -17.32 -6.74
CA ASP A 193 1.73 -17.70 -8.15
C ASP A 193 3.14 -17.41 -8.70
N PRO A 194 3.92 -18.39 -9.11
CA PRO A 194 5.27 -18.16 -9.62
C PRO A 194 5.29 -17.37 -10.93
N SER A 195 4.18 -17.30 -11.65
CA SER A 195 3.99 -16.44 -12.83
C SER A 195 3.42 -15.08 -12.44
N GLY A 196 3.01 -14.92 -11.18
CA GLY A 196 2.46 -13.69 -10.63
C GLY A 196 3.49 -12.57 -10.73
N ARG A 197 3.08 -11.49 -11.39
CA ARG A 197 3.85 -10.24 -11.40
C ARG A 197 3.06 -9.21 -10.62
N PRO A 198 3.73 -8.36 -9.84
CA PRO A 198 3.07 -7.14 -9.40
C PRO A 198 2.46 -6.50 -10.63
N ALA A 199 1.25 -5.99 -10.49
CA ALA A 199 0.60 -5.31 -11.60
C ALA A 199 1.54 -4.21 -12.12
N PRO A 200 1.48 -3.85 -13.41
CA PRO A 200 2.41 -2.92 -14.03
C PRO A 200 2.51 -1.61 -13.23
N ASP A 201 3.68 -1.02 -13.25
CA ASP A 201 4.11 0.15 -12.46
C ASP A 201 3.00 1.17 -12.16
N ALA A 202 2.96 1.66 -10.94
CA ALA A 202 1.93 2.59 -10.44
C ALA A 202 1.62 3.77 -11.38
N PRO A 203 2.60 4.38 -12.11
CA PRO A 203 2.34 5.38 -13.13
C PRO A 203 1.50 4.87 -14.29
N ALA A 204 1.71 3.63 -14.74
CA ALA A 204 0.93 3.01 -15.81
C ALA A 204 -0.51 2.71 -15.38
N ARG A 205 -0.71 2.31 -14.12
CA ARG A 205 -2.05 2.12 -13.54
C ARG A 205 -2.82 3.44 -13.47
N ARG A 206 -2.15 4.54 -13.12
CA ARG A 206 -2.73 5.88 -13.05
C ARG A 206 -3.12 6.41 -14.45
N ALA A 207 -2.27 6.17 -15.46
CA ALA A 207 -2.56 6.53 -16.84
C ALA A 207 -3.75 5.74 -17.42
N ALA A 208 -3.89 4.46 -17.09
CA ALA A 208 -5.00 3.61 -17.55
C ALA A 208 -6.36 3.98 -16.91
N ARG A 209 -6.37 4.76 -15.83
CA ARG A 209 -7.57 5.17 -15.08
C ARG A 209 -7.95 6.63 -15.25
N ARG A 210 -7.23 7.38 -16.09
CA ARG A 210 -7.61 8.78 -16.38
C ARG A 210 -8.99 8.83 -17.02
N PRO A 211 -9.94 9.60 -16.47
CA PRO A 211 -11.16 9.91 -17.18
C PRO A 211 -10.84 10.68 -18.48
N PRO A 212 -11.72 10.63 -19.48
CA PRO A 212 -11.54 11.32 -20.76
C PRO A 212 -11.35 12.83 -20.55
N ALA A 213 -10.58 13.45 -21.46
CA ALA A 213 -10.22 14.86 -21.41
C ALA A 213 -11.47 15.78 -21.39
N GLY A 214 -11.61 16.57 -20.35
CA GLY A 214 -12.71 17.50 -20.08
C GLY A 214 -12.61 18.15 -18.69
N GLU A 215 -11.45 18.03 -18.04
CA GLU A 215 -11.26 18.46 -16.65
C GLU A 215 -11.27 19.98 -16.48
N SER A 216 -12.12 20.46 -15.55
CA SER A 216 -11.93 21.75 -14.90
C SER A 216 -11.16 21.55 -13.59
N VAL A 217 -9.90 21.97 -13.54
CA VAL A 217 -9.10 22.00 -12.32
C VAL A 217 -9.44 23.28 -11.54
N SER A 218 -10.28 23.17 -10.52
CA SER A 218 -10.51 24.27 -9.59
C SER A 218 -9.98 23.88 -8.21
N GLY A 219 -8.73 24.22 -7.93
CA GLY A 219 -8.13 24.00 -6.62
C GLY A 219 -6.73 24.60 -6.52
N GLN A 220 -6.48 25.44 -5.51
CA GLN A 220 -5.16 25.95 -5.21
C GLN A 220 -4.32 24.87 -4.52
N ARG A 221 -3.10 24.65 -5.01
CA ARG A 221 -2.12 23.85 -4.27
C ARG A 221 -1.80 24.54 -2.93
N PRO A 222 -1.80 23.80 -1.81
CA PRO A 222 -1.26 24.35 -0.56
C PRO A 222 0.23 24.71 -0.75
N PRO A 223 0.75 25.72 -0.03
CA PRO A 223 2.17 26.05 -0.05
C PRO A 223 3.00 24.86 0.45
N LYS A 224 4.16 24.65 -0.16
CA LYS A 224 5.13 23.66 0.36
C LYS A 224 5.56 24.09 1.76
N PRO A 225 5.78 23.11 2.68
CA PRO A 225 6.36 23.35 3.98
C PRO A 225 7.75 23.95 3.89
#